data_8ba0acad00c97ea077fd0b1d26d0c46b
#
_entry.id   8ba0acad00c97ea077fd0b1d26d0c46b
#
_cell.length_a   1.000
_cell.length_b   1.000
_cell.length_c   1.000
_cell.angle_alpha   90.00
_cell.angle_beta   90.00
_cell.angle_gamma   90.00
#
_symmetry.space_group_name_H-M   'P 1'
#
loop_
_entity.id
_entity.type
_entity.pdbx_description
1 polymer ?
#
loop_
_entity_poly.entity_id
_entity_poly.type
_entity_poly.pdbx_seq_one_letter_code
_entity_poly.pdbx_strand_id
1 'polypeptide(L)'
;MKIHKEGDFESPSLRKRVVILKDVLLAVLASGAVFSFVQFLITFGFSRADRSKDIEEKVDKLSERIAENQAVLARTHILRFSDEIRNGVEHSQEYFRQQLDDCDTYERYCEAHPEFKNSYTMIANKHIKDTYERLTKEGKL
;
A
#
# COMPACT_ATOMS: atom_id res chain seq x y z
N MET A 1 -22.61 14.82 77.03
CA MET A 1 -22.07 14.96 75.63
C MET A 1 -22.98 14.19 74.71
N LYS A 2 -23.94 14.89 74.06
CA LYS A 2 -24.96 14.28 73.19
C LYS A 2 -24.40 14.25 71.73
N ILE A 3 -24.19 13.06 71.18
CA ILE A 3 -23.81 12.87 69.81
C ILE A 3 -25.08 12.97 68.92
N HIS A 4 -25.18 14.04 68.16
CA HIS A 4 -26.20 14.18 67.09
C HIS A 4 -26.00 13.14 66.06
N LYS A 5 -26.94 12.22 65.91
CA LYS A 5 -27.10 11.35 64.71
C LYS A 5 -27.67 12.23 63.58
N GLU A 6 -26.86 12.54 62.58
CA GLU A 6 -27.34 13.08 61.33
C GLU A 6 -28.23 12.03 60.68
N GLY A 7 -29.52 12.28 60.69
CA GLY A 7 -30.48 11.46 60.00
C GLY A 7 -30.47 11.83 58.53
N ASP A 8 -30.17 10.84 57.66
CA ASP A 8 -30.32 10.90 56.21
C ASP A 8 -31.75 11.34 55.83
N PHE A 9 -31.88 12.64 55.52
CA PHE A 9 -33.11 13.19 54.99
C PHE A 9 -33.17 12.97 53.47
N GLU A 10 -33.22 11.70 53.04
CA GLU A 10 -33.52 11.38 51.66
C GLU A 10 -35.03 11.56 51.40
N SER A 11 -35.38 12.55 50.62
CA SER A 11 -36.78 12.84 50.31
C SER A 11 -37.42 11.64 49.61
N PRO A 12 -38.69 11.30 49.96
CA PRO A 12 -39.40 10.14 49.36
C PRO A 12 -39.51 10.22 47.84
N SER A 13 -39.43 11.40 47.28
CA SER A 13 -39.43 11.63 45.82
C SER A 13 -38.13 11.21 45.15
N LEU A 14 -36.99 11.34 45.80
CA LEU A 14 -35.69 10.91 45.28
C LEU A 14 -35.60 9.38 45.26
N ARG A 15 -36.07 8.70 46.32
CA ARG A 15 -36.10 7.22 46.33
C ARG A 15 -36.98 6.63 45.21
N LYS A 16 -38.14 7.20 44.94
CA LYS A 16 -39.00 6.78 43.85
C LYS A 16 -38.33 6.98 42.49
N ARG A 17 -37.65 8.07 42.27
CA ARG A 17 -36.91 8.33 41.00
C ARG A 17 -35.74 7.36 40.81
N VAL A 18 -35.00 7.03 41.86
CA VAL A 18 -33.89 6.07 41.80
C VAL A 18 -34.39 4.65 41.50
N VAL A 19 -35.53 4.23 42.09
CA VAL A 19 -36.14 2.93 41.82
C VAL A 19 -36.58 2.85 40.36
N ILE A 20 -37.32 3.85 39.87
CA ILE A 20 -37.76 3.90 38.45
C ILE A 20 -36.58 3.89 37.51
N LEU A 21 -35.50 4.61 37.79
CA LEU A 21 -34.29 4.60 36.95
C LEU A 21 -33.61 3.23 36.90
N LYS A 22 -33.56 2.52 38.06
CA LYS A 22 -33.03 1.15 38.12
C LYS A 22 -33.89 0.17 37.30
N ASP A 23 -35.21 0.27 37.42
CA ASP A 23 -36.13 -0.61 36.67
C ASP A 23 -36.06 -0.37 35.16
N VAL A 24 -35.97 0.88 34.75
CA VAL A 24 -35.79 1.24 33.34
C VAL A 24 -34.42 0.74 32.82
N LEU A 25 -33.36 0.91 33.58
CA LEU A 25 -32.03 0.42 33.22
C LEU A 25 -31.99 -1.10 33.09
N LEU A 26 -32.62 -1.82 34.03
CA LEU A 26 -32.78 -3.27 34.04
C LEU A 26 -33.60 -3.74 32.84
N ALA A 27 -34.67 -3.04 32.49
CA ALA A 27 -35.51 -3.35 31.32
C ALA A 27 -34.75 -3.16 29.99
N VAL A 28 -33.93 -2.10 29.89
CA VAL A 28 -33.06 -1.84 28.72
C VAL A 28 -31.98 -2.92 28.60
N LEU A 29 -31.34 -3.30 29.71
CA LEU A 29 -30.33 -4.37 29.71
C LEU A 29 -30.94 -5.75 29.38
N ALA A 30 -32.17 -6.02 29.83
CA ALA A 30 -32.89 -7.27 29.59
C ALA A 30 -33.47 -7.35 28.17
N SER A 31 -33.66 -6.24 27.47
CA SER A 31 -34.31 -6.20 26.14
C SER A 31 -33.45 -6.79 25.00
N GLY A 32 -32.22 -7.21 25.26
CA GLY A 32 -31.32 -7.74 24.22
C GLY A 32 -30.81 -6.68 23.22
N ALA A 33 -31.39 -5.47 23.24
CA ALA A 33 -31.03 -4.40 22.33
C ALA A 33 -29.56 -3.97 22.49
N VAL A 34 -29.07 -3.93 23.72
CA VAL A 34 -27.67 -3.62 24.05
C VAL A 34 -26.75 -4.71 23.51
N PHE A 35 -27.15 -5.99 23.70
CA PHE A 35 -26.37 -7.12 23.19
C PHE A 35 -26.31 -7.14 21.66
N SER A 36 -27.42 -6.91 20.97
CA SER A 36 -27.49 -6.81 19.52
C SER A 36 -26.66 -5.62 19.00
N PHE A 37 -26.66 -4.50 19.69
CA PHE A 37 -25.84 -3.34 19.31
C PHE A 37 -24.35 -3.60 19.49
N VAL A 38 -23.95 -4.26 20.58
CA VAL A 38 -22.54 -4.66 20.79
C VAL A 38 -22.10 -5.68 19.74
N GLN A 39 -22.92 -6.68 19.43
CA GLN A 39 -22.62 -7.61 18.34
C GLN A 39 -22.51 -6.91 16.98
N PHE A 40 -23.40 -5.96 16.70
CA PHE A 40 -23.31 -5.15 15.47
C PHE A 40 -21.99 -4.38 15.38
N LEU A 41 -21.57 -3.72 16.48
CA LEU A 41 -20.30 -2.99 16.51
C LEU A 41 -19.08 -3.91 16.32
N ILE A 42 -19.10 -5.09 16.94
CA ILE A 42 -18.05 -6.08 16.82
C ILE A 42 -17.98 -6.60 15.36
N THR A 43 -19.09 -7.04 14.78
CA THR A 43 -19.12 -7.55 13.40
C THR A 43 -18.78 -6.47 12.39
N PHE A 44 -19.23 -5.24 12.61
CA PHE A 44 -18.89 -4.11 11.75
C PHE A 44 -17.39 -3.76 11.80
N GLY A 45 -16.79 -3.78 13.01
CA GLY A 45 -15.36 -3.57 13.20
C GLY A 45 -14.50 -4.65 12.53
N PHE A 46 -14.84 -5.91 12.73
CA PHE A 46 -14.14 -7.04 12.07
C PHE A 46 -14.28 -7.03 10.57
N SER A 47 -15.48 -6.78 10.03
CA SER A 47 -15.69 -6.70 8.56
C SER A 47 -14.91 -5.58 7.91
N ARG A 48 -14.66 -4.48 8.63
CA ARG A 48 -13.86 -3.36 8.13
C ARG A 48 -12.36 -3.68 8.13
N ALA A 49 -11.88 -4.36 9.16
CA ALA A 49 -10.48 -4.79 9.26
C ALA A 49 -10.12 -5.84 8.20
N ASP A 50 -10.99 -6.82 7.95
CA ASP A 50 -10.80 -7.83 6.90
C ASP A 50 -10.78 -7.20 5.50
N ARG A 51 -11.67 -6.25 5.23
CA ARG A 51 -11.70 -5.54 3.94
C ARG A 51 -10.45 -4.70 3.72
N SER A 52 -9.90 -4.09 4.77
CA SER A 52 -8.64 -3.33 4.68
C SER A 52 -7.48 -4.23 4.28
N LYS A 53 -7.34 -5.41 4.89
CA LYS A 53 -6.29 -6.39 4.55
C LYS A 53 -6.43 -6.92 3.12
N ASP A 54 -7.65 -7.22 2.69
CA ASP A 54 -7.91 -7.66 1.30
C ASP A 54 -7.54 -6.58 0.27
N ILE A 55 -7.78 -5.31 0.60
CA ILE A 55 -7.38 -4.19 -0.25
C ILE A 55 -5.86 -4.04 -0.27
N GLU A 56 -5.18 -4.11 0.87
CA GLU A 56 -3.71 -4.07 0.95
C GLU A 56 -3.08 -5.18 0.11
N GLU A 57 -3.54 -6.43 0.26
CA GLU A 57 -3.03 -7.55 -0.54
C GLU A 57 -3.26 -7.35 -2.05
N LYS A 58 -4.40 -6.79 -2.44
CA LYS A 58 -4.67 -6.47 -3.86
C LYS A 58 -3.79 -5.35 -4.38
N VAL A 59 -3.53 -4.33 -3.56
CA VAL A 59 -2.64 -3.21 -3.91
C VAL A 59 -1.22 -3.71 -4.08
N ASP A 60 -0.72 -4.57 -3.20
CA ASP A 60 0.62 -5.16 -3.29
C ASP A 60 0.77 -6.01 -4.56
N LYS A 61 -0.22 -6.87 -4.86
CA LYS A 61 -0.24 -7.65 -6.10
C LYS A 61 -0.29 -6.79 -7.37
N LEU A 62 -1.03 -5.67 -7.31
CA LEU A 62 -1.10 -4.72 -8.42
C LEU A 62 0.24 -4.00 -8.60
N SER A 63 0.86 -3.56 -7.52
CA SER A 63 2.18 -2.92 -7.52
C SER A 63 3.24 -3.83 -8.13
N GLU A 64 3.25 -5.11 -7.75
CA GLU A 64 4.15 -6.12 -8.30
C GLU A 64 3.95 -6.31 -9.81
N ARG A 65 2.70 -6.45 -10.26
CA ARG A 65 2.39 -6.57 -11.70
C ARG A 65 2.78 -5.32 -12.49
N ILE A 66 2.64 -4.14 -11.91
CA ILE A 66 3.07 -2.89 -12.55
C ILE A 66 4.60 -2.89 -12.71
N ALA A 67 5.34 -3.28 -11.67
CA ALA A 67 6.79 -3.36 -11.71
C ALA A 67 7.27 -4.39 -12.75
N GLU A 68 6.65 -5.57 -12.82
CA GLU A 68 6.93 -6.57 -13.84
C GLU A 68 6.68 -6.04 -15.26
N ASN A 69 5.52 -5.41 -15.48
CA ASN A 69 5.18 -4.83 -16.78
C ASN A 69 6.17 -3.74 -17.21
N GLN A 70 6.59 -2.89 -16.28
CA GLN A 70 7.60 -1.87 -16.55
C GLN A 70 8.94 -2.51 -16.96
N ALA A 71 9.35 -3.57 -16.28
CA ALA A 71 10.57 -4.30 -16.60
C ALA A 71 10.48 -5.00 -17.98
N VAL A 72 9.32 -5.55 -18.35
CA VAL A 72 9.07 -6.14 -19.68
C VAL A 72 9.15 -5.07 -20.77
N LEU A 73 8.56 -3.90 -20.56
CA LEU A 73 8.63 -2.78 -21.50
C LEU A 73 10.06 -2.27 -21.64
N ALA A 74 10.74 -2.03 -20.53
CA ALA A 74 12.14 -1.63 -20.51
C ALA A 74 13.02 -2.62 -21.28
N ARG A 75 12.85 -3.93 -21.05
CA ARG A 75 13.55 -4.96 -21.82
C ARG A 75 13.32 -4.84 -23.31
N THR A 76 12.09 -4.59 -23.74
CA THR A 76 11.74 -4.44 -25.15
C THR A 76 12.43 -3.22 -25.77
N HIS A 77 12.41 -2.09 -25.06
CA HIS A 77 13.06 -0.86 -25.49
C HIS A 77 14.58 -1.03 -25.59
N ILE A 78 15.21 -1.64 -24.59
CA ILE A 78 16.65 -1.91 -24.55
C ILE A 78 17.09 -2.74 -25.76
N LEU A 79 16.39 -3.84 -26.02
CA LEU A 79 16.74 -4.72 -27.13
C LEU A 79 16.60 -4.01 -28.49
N ARG A 80 15.49 -3.29 -28.67
CA ARG A 80 15.24 -2.51 -29.88
C ARG A 80 16.29 -1.41 -30.07
N PHE A 81 16.55 -0.61 -29.03
CA PHE A 81 17.51 0.48 -29.12
C PHE A 81 18.94 0.00 -29.36
N SER A 82 19.33 -1.11 -28.71
CA SER A 82 20.61 -1.75 -28.97
C SER A 82 20.75 -2.21 -30.43
N ASP A 83 19.67 -2.70 -31.03
CA ASP A 83 19.66 -3.10 -32.44
C ASP A 83 19.74 -1.88 -33.38
N GLU A 84 18.99 -0.81 -33.08
CA GLU A 84 19.06 0.46 -33.82
C GLU A 84 20.49 1.02 -33.85
N ILE A 85 21.19 1.04 -32.71
CA ILE A 85 22.59 1.49 -32.61
C ILE A 85 23.51 0.59 -33.46
N ARG A 86 23.34 -0.72 -33.41
CA ARG A 86 24.14 -1.65 -34.22
C ARG A 86 23.95 -1.44 -35.71
N ASN A 87 22.76 -1.03 -36.13
CA ASN A 87 22.43 -0.73 -37.52
C ASN A 87 22.85 0.71 -37.91
N GLY A 88 23.53 1.44 -37.03
CA GLY A 88 24.06 2.78 -37.31
C GLY A 88 23.03 3.89 -37.26
N VAL A 89 21.89 3.67 -36.60
CA VAL A 89 20.89 4.73 -36.40
C VAL A 89 21.45 5.74 -35.40
N GLU A 90 21.45 7.02 -35.78
CA GLU A 90 21.85 8.10 -34.90
C GLU A 90 20.70 8.52 -33.99
N HIS A 91 21.01 8.76 -32.72
CA HIS A 91 20.04 9.15 -31.71
C HIS A 91 20.52 10.40 -30.97
N SER A 92 19.57 11.21 -30.49
CA SER A 92 19.85 12.37 -29.66
C SER A 92 20.32 11.96 -28.26
N GLN A 93 21.04 12.86 -27.58
CA GLN A 93 21.45 12.67 -26.20
C GLN A 93 20.25 12.38 -25.28
N GLU A 94 19.11 13.06 -25.51
CA GLU A 94 17.91 12.88 -24.72
C GLU A 94 17.33 11.46 -24.87
N TYR A 95 17.36 10.93 -26.09
CA TYR A 95 16.88 9.57 -26.32
C TYR A 95 17.80 8.54 -25.66
N PHE A 96 19.12 8.75 -25.68
CA PHE A 96 20.05 7.92 -24.89
C PHE A 96 19.76 7.96 -23.40
N ARG A 97 19.48 9.14 -22.81
CA ARG A 97 19.13 9.26 -21.39
C ARG A 97 17.88 8.46 -21.03
N GLN A 98 16.84 8.55 -21.86
CA GLN A 98 15.63 7.76 -21.67
C GLN A 98 15.92 6.25 -21.70
N GLN A 99 16.81 5.81 -22.60
CA GLN A 99 17.19 4.39 -22.67
C GLN A 99 18.04 3.95 -21.48
N LEU A 100 18.85 4.83 -20.91
CA LEU A 100 19.59 4.56 -19.66
C LEU A 100 18.62 4.39 -18.47
N ASP A 101 17.55 5.18 -18.41
CA ASP A 101 16.49 5.03 -17.41
C ASP A 101 15.76 3.67 -17.55
N ASP A 102 15.52 3.22 -18.79
CA ASP A 102 14.99 1.89 -19.06
C ASP A 102 15.96 0.79 -18.60
N CYS A 103 17.28 0.96 -18.85
CA CYS A 103 18.31 0.04 -18.37
C CYS A 103 18.28 -0.08 -16.85
N ASP A 104 18.23 1.04 -16.12
CA ASP A 104 18.20 1.05 -14.66
C ASP A 104 16.90 0.45 -14.11
N THR A 105 15.77 0.69 -14.77
CA THR A 105 14.48 0.09 -14.41
C THR A 105 14.51 -1.43 -14.55
N TYR A 106 15.06 -1.94 -15.64
CA TYR A 106 15.23 -3.37 -15.87
C TYR A 106 16.19 -4.01 -14.86
N GLU A 107 17.35 -3.39 -14.62
CA GLU A 107 18.36 -3.89 -13.69
C GLU A 107 17.80 -3.98 -12.26
N ARG A 108 17.12 -2.93 -11.80
CA ARG A 108 16.49 -2.89 -10.47
C ARG A 108 15.47 -4.01 -10.28
N TYR A 109 14.66 -4.26 -11.28
CA TYR A 109 13.70 -5.36 -11.22
C TYR A 109 14.40 -6.73 -11.18
N CYS A 110 15.46 -6.93 -11.98
CA CYS A 110 16.25 -8.15 -11.98
C CYS A 110 17.04 -8.41 -10.69
N GLU A 111 17.36 -7.36 -9.91
CA GLU A 111 17.99 -7.52 -8.58
C GLU A 111 17.02 -8.15 -7.59
N ALA A 112 15.75 -7.77 -7.64
CA ALA A 112 14.69 -8.34 -6.80
C ALA A 112 14.19 -9.70 -7.35
N HIS A 113 14.28 -9.92 -8.66
CA HIS A 113 13.77 -11.09 -9.39
C HIS A 113 14.85 -11.70 -10.30
N PRO A 114 15.83 -12.44 -9.73
CA PRO A 114 16.96 -12.98 -10.51
C PRO A 114 16.55 -13.92 -11.64
N GLU A 115 15.39 -14.58 -11.52
CA GLU A 115 14.80 -15.48 -12.53
C GLU A 115 14.31 -14.72 -13.77
N PHE A 116 14.03 -13.42 -13.64
CA PHE A 116 13.62 -12.56 -14.75
C PHE A 116 14.79 -12.15 -15.65
N LYS A 117 16.01 -12.29 -15.15
CA LYS A 117 17.23 -11.85 -15.82
C LYS A 117 17.44 -12.57 -17.16
N ASN A 118 17.67 -11.79 -18.21
CA ASN A 118 17.92 -12.29 -19.56
C ASN A 118 19.32 -11.87 -20.04
N SER A 119 20.12 -12.85 -20.46
CA SER A 119 21.51 -12.62 -20.89
C SER A 119 21.62 -11.68 -22.10
N TYR A 120 20.69 -11.75 -23.06
CA TYR A 120 20.70 -10.87 -24.22
C TYR A 120 20.43 -9.41 -23.83
N THR A 121 19.51 -9.19 -22.90
CA THR A 121 19.21 -7.86 -22.39
C THR A 121 20.39 -7.28 -21.61
N MET A 122 21.11 -8.10 -20.84
CA MET A 122 22.30 -7.66 -20.12
C MET A 122 23.42 -7.24 -21.08
N ILE A 123 23.61 -7.96 -22.19
CA ILE A 123 24.57 -7.59 -23.24
C ILE A 123 24.14 -6.29 -23.93
N ALA A 124 22.85 -6.14 -24.23
CA ALA A 124 22.31 -4.93 -24.84
C ALA A 124 22.46 -3.70 -23.91
N ASN A 125 22.18 -3.84 -22.61
CA ASN A 125 22.41 -2.79 -21.62
C ASN A 125 23.85 -2.30 -21.63
N LYS A 126 24.77 -3.24 -21.55
CA LYS A 126 26.21 -2.90 -21.60
C LYS A 126 26.55 -2.16 -22.89
N HIS A 127 26.09 -2.64 -24.02
CA HIS A 127 26.34 -2.00 -25.32
C HIS A 127 25.80 -0.57 -25.39
N ILE A 128 24.62 -0.30 -24.83
CA ILE A 128 24.03 1.04 -24.77
C ILE A 128 24.89 1.95 -23.88
N LYS A 129 25.24 1.51 -22.66
CA LYS A 129 26.05 2.26 -21.71
C LYS A 129 27.44 2.59 -22.28
N ASP A 130 28.11 1.60 -22.85
CA ASP A 130 29.44 1.77 -23.49
C ASP A 130 29.38 2.75 -24.67
N THR A 131 28.31 2.67 -25.47
CA THR A 131 28.12 3.57 -26.64
C THR A 131 27.87 5.01 -26.19
N TYR A 132 27.01 5.21 -25.19
CA TYR A 132 26.76 6.54 -24.60
C TYR A 132 28.04 7.19 -24.08
N GLU A 133 28.83 6.44 -23.30
CA GLU A 133 30.10 6.94 -22.79
C GLU A 133 31.08 7.33 -23.89
N ARG A 134 31.19 6.49 -24.93
CA ARG A 134 32.07 6.75 -26.08
C ARG A 134 31.64 8.02 -26.82
N LEU A 135 30.37 8.14 -27.18
CA LEU A 135 29.85 9.29 -27.92
C LEU A 135 29.95 10.58 -27.11
N THR A 136 29.74 10.52 -25.80
CA THR A 136 29.93 11.67 -24.89
C THR A 136 31.39 12.13 -24.86
N LYS A 137 32.34 11.19 -24.78
CA LYS A 137 33.79 11.51 -24.82
C LYS A 137 34.24 12.10 -26.16
N GLU A 138 33.57 11.69 -27.24
CA GLU A 138 33.82 12.19 -28.61
C GLU A 138 33.13 13.54 -28.88
N GLY A 139 32.31 14.06 -27.93
CA GLY A 139 31.56 15.32 -28.12
C GLY A 139 30.47 15.22 -29.19
N LYS A 140 29.93 14.03 -29.42
CA LYS A 140 28.87 13.75 -30.41
C LYS A 140 27.46 13.71 -29.81
N LEU A 141 27.37 13.80 -28.47
CA LEU A 141 26.11 13.86 -27.73
C LEU A 141 26.08 15.12 -26.86
#